data_a56d0a51a4c0a4e7459a7f624957eac0
#
_entry.id   a56d0a51a4c0a4e7459a7f624957eac0
#
_cell.length_a   1.000
_cell.length_b   1.000
_cell.length_c   1.000
_cell.angle_alpha   90.00
_cell.angle_beta   90.00
_cell.angle_gamma   90.00
#
_symmetry.space_group_name_H-M   'P 1'
#
loop_
_entity.id
_entity.type
_entity.pdbx_description
1 polymer ?
#
loop_
_entity_poly.entity_id
_entity_poly.type
_entity_poly.pdbx_seq_one_letter_code
_entity_poly.pdbx_strand_id
1 'polypeptide(L)'
;MKTIKVPRPRKLPSGSWFVQICVHGRRISITEATEQACIARAMAIKEDMLESEDRSQKPTLSVAIDRYIASRENILSPSTIVGYRVVQRNRFKAAMQKPVNAFDETGWRRLINAEARSMSAKTLQNAWFLVSAVIYEETGKRYRINLPQIVANERPFLTPDQITVFLKAVHGQSCEIPALLALCSLRRSELLALTWDKIDLPAGMISVHGSMVSNGKEMVYKKENKNRTSHRVIPIMIPQLRTALEVAPKESQRVVAQSPSAILRGINRVCRENGLPEVGIHGLRHSFASLAYHLGMPEKIAMQIGGWENDATMRRIYTHVSKADVLKYNNAMTDFYSKISNEIANKETETQ
;
A
#
# COMPACT_ATOMS: atom_id res chain seq x y z
N MET A 1 -13.85 -35.06 4.90
CA MET A 1 -12.63 -35.91 4.87
C MET A 1 -13.03 -37.22 4.19
N LYS A 2 -12.34 -37.60 3.08
CA LYS A 2 -12.54 -38.93 2.47
C LYS A 2 -11.89 -39.97 3.39
N THR A 3 -12.64 -40.91 3.88
CA THR A 3 -12.12 -41.99 4.73
C THR A 3 -11.21 -42.87 3.91
N ILE A 4 -9.91 -42.92 4.24
CA ILE A 4 -8.93 -43.78 3.58
C ILE A 4 -9.18 -45.21 4.02
N LYS A 5 -9.65 -46.06 3.09
CA LYS A 5 -9.87 -47.50 3.36
C LYS A 5 -8.63 -48.28 2.94
N VAL A 6 -8.13 -49.14 3.81
CA VAL A 6 -7.08 -50.13 3.55
C VAL A 6 -7.62 -51.52 3.66
N PRO A 7 -7.09 -52.52 2.91
CA PRO A 7 -7.46 -53.92 3.04
C PRO A 7 -7.16 -54.44 4.46
N ARG A 8 -7.89 -55.47 4.89
CA ARG A 8 -7.65 -56.10 6.20
C ARG A 8 -6.32 -56.89 6.19
N PRO A 9 -5.41 -56.64 7.15
CA PRO A 9 -4.17 -57.40 7.24
C PRO A 9 -4.44 -58.91 7.51
N ARG A 10 -3.55 -59.75 7.04
CA ARG A 10 -3.53 -61.19 7.32
C ARG A 10 -2.34 -61.57 8.17
N LYS A 11 -2.50 -62.51 9.07
CA LYS A 11 -1.43 -63.03 9.91
C LYS A 11 -0.58 -64.00 9.09
N LEU A 12 0.74 -63.86 9.11
CA LEU A 12 1.68 -64.74 8.46
C LEU A 12 2.09 -65.89 9.38
N PRO A 13 2.64 -67.03 8.84
CA PRO A 13 3.16 -68.13 9.66
C PRO A 13 4.26 -67.70 10.65
N SER A 14 4.99 -66.63 10.33
CA SER A 14 6.01 -66.02 11.18
C SER A 14 5.44 -65.29 12.42
N GLY A 15 4.10 -65.16 12.55
CA GLY A 15 3.46 -64.39 13.59
C GLY A 15 3.23 -62.93 13.26
N SER A 16 3.87 -62.38 12.22
CA SER A 16 3.72 -61.01 11.77
C SER A 16 2.41 -60.79 10.99
N TRP A 17 1.99 -59.52 10.85
CA TRP A 17 0.82 -59.15 10.08
C TRP A 17 1.22 -58.49 8.76
N PHE A 18 0.56 -58.87 7.66
CA PHE A 18 0.85 -58.45 6.30
C PHE A 18 -0.36 -57.81 5.64
N VAL A 19 -0.18 -56.70 4.97
CA VAL A 19 -1.17 -56.09 4.06
C VAL A 19 -0.51 -55.63 2.79
N GLN A 20 -1.21 -55.72 1.67
CA GLN A 20 -0.79 -55.15 0.41
C GLN A 20 -1.80 -54.04 0.02
N ILE A 21 -1.30 -52.84 -0.18
CA ILE A 21 -2.08 -51.72 -0.70
C ILE A 21 -1.72 -51.48 -2.16
N CYS A 22 -2.70 -51.02 -2.94
CA CYS A 22 -2.47 -50.56 -4.31
C CYS A 22 -2.86 -49.09 -4.37
N VAL A 23 -1.91 -48.26 -4.79
CA VAL A 23 -2.12 -46.83 -5.02
C VAL A 23 -1.59 -46.50 -6.43
N HIS A 24 -2.45 -46.00 -7.30
CA HIS A 24 -2.09 -45.64 -8.69
C HIS A 24 -1.37 -46.75 -9.48
N GLY A 25 -1.86 -47.98 -9.30
CA GLY A 25 -1.25 -49.15 -9.98
C GLY A 25 0.05 -49.68 -9.35
N ARG A 26 0.62 -49.01 -8.36
CA ARG A 26 1.77 -49.49 -7.59
C ARG A 26 1.30 -50.32 -6.38
N ARG A 27 1.83 -51.52 -6.27
CA ARG A 27 1.57 -52.41 -5.15
C ARG A 27 2.67 -52.27 -4.11
N ILE A 28 2.25 -51.99 -2.87
CA ILE A 28 3.17 -51.81 -1.74
C ILE A 28 2.80 -52.85 -0.69
N SER A 29 3.80 -53.67 -0.31
CA SER A 29 3.66 -54.68 0.71
C SER A 29 4.15 -54.18 2.07
N ILE A 30 3.39 -54.35 3.12
CA ILE A 30 3.68 -53.86 4.45
C ILE A 30 3.57 -55.02 5.42
N THR A 31 4.57 -55.18 6.28
CA THR A 31 4.63 -56.23 7.32
C THR A 31 4.98 -55.57 8.64
N GLU A 32 4.17 -55.84 9.69
CA GLU A 32 4.35 -55.30 11.03
C GLU A 32 4.09 -56.36 12.09
N ALA A 33 4.53 -56.14 13.33
CA ALA A 33 4.40 -57.07 14.42
C ALA A 33 2.94 -57.23 14.90
N THR A 34 2.10 -56.19 14.74
CA THR A 34 0.69 -56.20 15.17
C THR A 34 -0.26 -55.77 14.04
N GLU A 35 -1.51 -56.22 14.09
CA GLU A 35 -2.55 -55.84 13.12
C GLU A 35 -2.76 -54.32 13.06
N GLN A 36 -2.82 -53.69 14.26
CA GLN A 36 -3.04 -52.26 14.36
C GLN A 36 -1.88 -51.44 13.77
N ALA A 37 -0.62 -51.85 14.02
CA ALA A 37 0.55 -51.19 13.44
C ALA A 37 0.57 -51.34 11.91
N CYS A 38 0.18 -52.49 11.37
CA CYS A 38 0.09 -52.75 9.95
C CYS A 38 -0.96 -51.86 9.27
N ILE A 39 -2.14 -51.71 9.88
CA ILE A 39 -3.20 -50.80 9.38
C ILE A 39 -2.74 -49.35 9.41
N ALA A 40 -2.20 -48.90 10.56
CA ALA A 40 -1.75 -47.50 10.73
C ALA A 40 -0.68 -47.11 9.69
N ARG A 41 0.31 -47.97 9.46
CA ARG A 41 1.37 -47.76 8.47
C ARG A 41 0.84 -47.76 7.04
N ALA A 42 -0.11 -48.68 6.75
CA ALA A 42 -0.75 -48.73 5.42
C ALA A 42 -1.59 -47.50 5.14
N MET A 43 -2.30 -46.95 6.13
CA MET A 43 -3.02 -45.68 5.99
C MET A 43 -2.09 -44.51 5.75
N ALA A 44 -1.02 -44.38 6.54
CA ALA A 44 -0.05 -43.30 6.43
C ALA A 44 0.63 -43.30 5.05
N ILE A 45 1.08 -44.45 4.54
CA ILE A 45 1.71 -44.57 3.21
C ILE A 45 0.68 -44.24 2.12
N LYS A 46 -0.56 -44.73 2.23
CA LYS A 46 -1.60 -44.44 1.25
C LYS A 46 -1.98 -42.95 1.21
N GLU A 47 -2.05 -42.32 2.38
CA GLU A 47 -2.32 -40.91 2.52
C GLU A 47 -1.21 -40.04 1.88
N ASP A 48 0.05 -40.32 2.22
CA ASP A 48 1.20 -39.62 1.66
C ASP A 48 1.28 -39.75 0.12
N MET A 49 1.01 -40.94 -0.44
CA MET A 49 1.01 -41.14 -1.88
C MET A 49 -0.15 -40.42 -2.58
N LEU A 50 -1.34 -40.39 -2.01
CA LEU A 50 -2.47 -39.64 -2.55
C LEU A 50 -2.23 -38.13 -2.48
N GLU A 51 -1.64 -37.65 -1.40
CA GLU A 51 -1.25 -36.23 -1.27
C GLU A 51 -0.13 -35.83 -2.23
N SER A 52 0.87 -36.71 -2.45
CA SER A 52 1.98 -36.44 -3.36
C SER A 52 1.52 -36.32 -4.82
N GLU A 53 0.51 -37.09 -5.21
CA GLU A 53 -0.05 -37.00 -6.55
C GLU A 53 -0.95 -35.76 -6.73
N ASP A 54 -1.79 -35.42 -5.75
CA ASP A 54 -2.54 -34.16 -5.78
C ASP A 54 -1.59 -32.95 -5.84
N ARG A 55 -0.44 -33.04 -5.16
CA ARG A 55 0.63 -32.03 -5.27
C ARG A 55 1.20 -31.93 -6.69
N SER A 56 1.41 -33.05 -7.37
CA SER A 56 2.01 -33.09 -8.71
C SER A 56 1.07 -32.62 -9.82
N GLN A 57 -0.25 -32.67 -9.62
CA GLN A 57 -1.26 -32.24 -10.58
C GLN A 57 -1.58 -30.74 -10.51
N LYS A 58 -1.21 -30.05 -9.41
CA LYS A 58 -1.44 -28.61 -9.27
C LYS A 58 -0.42 -27.79 -10.05
N PRO A 59 -0.83 -26.62 -10.58
CA PRO A 59 0.10 -25.73 -11.28
C PRO A 59 1.21 -25.25 -10.35
N THR A 60 2.35 -24.85 -10.92
CA THR A 60 3.37 -24.15 -10.12
C THR A 60 2.84 -22.80 -9.64
N LEU A 61 3.38 -22.30 -8.53
CA LEU A 61 2.98 -21.00 -8.00
C LEU A 61 3.09 -19.89 -9.04
N SER A 62 4.13 -19.90 -9.86
CA SER A 62 4.32 -18.94 -10.95
C SER A 62 3.18 -19.00 -11.97
N VAL A 63 2.80 -20.19 -12.44
CA VAL A 63 1.69 -20.38 -13.38
C VAL A 63 0.35 -20.01 -12.76
N ALA A 64 0.15 -20.33 -11.49
CA ALA A 64 -1.05 -19.95 -10.76
C ALA A 64 -1.19 -18.42 -10.60
N ILE A 65 -0.07 -17.71 -10.35
CA ILE A 65 -0.06 -16.23 -10.34
C ILE A 65 -0.42 -15.68 -11.74
N ASP A 66 0.08 -16.30 -12.82
CA ASP A 66 -0.29 -15.89 -14.19
C ASP A 66 -1.79 -16.00 -14.43
N ARG A 67 -2.39 -17.12 -14.04
CA ARG A 67 -3.86 -17.34 -14.13
C ARG A 67 -4.63 -16.33 -13.28
N TYR A 68 -4.16 -16.09 -12.04
CA TYR A 68 -4.75 -15.13 -11.12
C TYR A 68 -4.76 -13.70 -11.68
N ILE A 69 -3.68 -13.29 -12.35
CA ILE A 69 -3.59 -11.98 -12.99
C ILE A 69 -4.51 -11.94 -14.22
N ALA A 70 -4.44 -12.94 -15.10
CA ALA A 70 -5.24 -12.98 -16.33
C ALA A 70 -6.75 -12.92 -16.07
N SER A 71 -7.23 -13.63 -15.03
CA SER A 71 -8.66 -13.61 -14.65
C SER A 71 -9.14 -12.26 -14.10
N ARG A 72 -8.23 -11.32 -13.81
CA ARG A 72 -8.49 -10.00 -13.18
C ARG A 72 -7.91 -8.82 -13.95
N GLU A 73 -7.43 -9.04 -15.17
CA GLU A 73 -6.71 -8.02 -15.95
C GLU A 73 -7.54 -6.75 -16.16
N ASN A 74 -8.84 -6.89 -16.39
CA ASN A 74 -9.77 -5.78 -16.59
C ASN A 74 -10.32 -5.17 -15.29
N ILE A 75 -10.05 -5.81 -14.13
CA ILE A 75 -10.53 -5.37 -12.81
C ILE A 75 -9.42 -4.66 -12.04
N LEU A 76 -8.20 -5.20 -12.15
CA LEU A 76 -7.05 -4.69 -11.41
C LEU A 76 -6.47 -3.42 -12.06
N SER A 77 -5.97 -2.53 -11.23
CA SER A 77 -5.17 -1.40 -11.74
C SER A 77 -3.89 -1.90 -12.41
N PRO A 78 -3.46 -1.31 -13.55
CA PRO A 78 -2.20 -1.66 -14.19
C PRO A 78 -1.00 -1.67 -13.22
N SER A 79 -0.93 -0.70 -12.32
CA SER A 79 0.12 -0.65 -11.29
C SER A 79 0.06 -1.82 -10.28
N THR A 80 -1.13 -2.37 -10.02
CA THR A 80 -1.29 -3.56 -9.18
C THR A 80 -0.74 -4.79 -9.90
N ILE A 81 -1.04 -4.93 -11.19
CA ILE A 81 -0.51 -6.01 -12.03
C ILE A 81 1.03 -5.96 -12.06
N VAL A 82 1.59 -4.76 -12.26
CA VAL A 82 3.06 -4.57 -12.19
C VAL A 82 3.60 -5.03 -10.84
N GLY A 83 2.95 -4.66 -9.74
CA GLY A 83 3.33 -5.10 -8.40
C GLY A 83 3.31 -6.63 -8.26
N TYR A 84 2.29 -7.30 -8.77
CA TYR A 84 2.17 -8.75 -8.77
C TYR A 84 3.28 -9.42 -9.60
N ARG A 85 3.61 -8.86 -10.77
CA ARG A 85 4.73 -9.34 -11.61
C ARG A 85 6.08 -9.15 -10.94
N VAL A 86 6.26 -8.10 -10.15
CA VAL A 86 7.48 -7.90 -9.34
C VAL A 86 7.57 -8.96 -8.24
N VAL A 87 6.47 -9.29 -7.57
CA VAL A 87 6.43 -10.39 -6.59
C VAL A 87 6.79 -11.71 -7.24
N GLN A 88 6.18 -12.06 -8.36
CA GLN A 88 6.42 -13.30 -9.10
C GLN A 88 7.90 -13.45 -9.49
N ARG A 89 8.54 -12.38 -9.96
CA ARG A 89 9.93 -12.40 -10.41
C ARG A 89 10.95 -12.41 -9.27
N ASN A 90 10.68 -11.71 -8.19
CA ASN A 90 11.71 -11.35 -7.22
C ASN A 90 11.48 -11.90 -5.81
N ARG A 91 10.32 -12.51 -5.51
CA ARG A 91 9.96 -12.97 -4.16
C ARG A 91 9.63 -14.45 -4.16
N PHE A 92 9.80 -15.09 -3.01
CA PHE A 92 9.50 -16.51 -2.83
C PHE A 92 10.08 -17.40 -3.94
N LYS A 93 11.29 -17.12 -4.41
CA LYS A 93 11.92 -17.80 -5.54
C LYS A 93 11.96 -19.32 -5.37
N ALA A 94 12.19 -19.81 -4.14
CA ALA A 94 12.20 -21.23 -3.81
C ALA A 94 10.83 -21.91 -4.01
N ALA A 95 9.72 -21.14 -3.98
CA ALA A 95 8.37 -21.65 -4.15
C ALA A 95 7.82 -21.46 -5.56
N MET A 96 8.33 -20.51 -6.34
CA MET A 96 7.73 -20.11 -7.63
C MET A 96 7.65 -21.26 -8.64
N GLN A 97 8.63 -22.16 -8.65
CA GLN A 97 8.66 -23.33 -9.54
C GLN A 97 8.11 -24.60 -8.88
N LYS A 98 7.58 -24.50 -7.68
CA LYS A 98 6.96 -25.63 -6.98
C LYS A 98 5.43 -25.58 -7.14
N PRO A 99 4.74 -26.73 -7.11
CA PRO A 99 3.28 -26.77 -7.07
C PRO A 99 2.72 -25.90 -5.93
N VAL A 100 1.58 -25.25 -6.14
CA VAL A 100 0.97 -24.32 -5.14
C VAL A 100 0.68 -24.99 -3.79
N ASN A 101 0.52 -26.31 -3.77
CA ASN A 101 0.30 -27.12 -2.57
C ASN A 101 1.57 -27.82 -2.05
N ALA A 102 2.75 -27.45 -2.55
CA ALA A 102 4.03 -28.09 -2.16
C ALA A 102 4.43 -27.81 -0.71
N PHE A 103 3.93 -26.73 -0.12
CA PHE A 103 4.27 -26.35 1.24
C PHE A 103 3.03 -26.36 2.14
N ASP A 104 3.21 -26.89 3.33
CA ASP A 104 2.29 -26.76 4.45
C ASP A 104 2.50 -25.38 5.16
N GLU A 105 1.76 -25.17 6.25
CA GLU A 105 1.88 -23.93 7.03
C GLU A 105 3.28 -23.73 7.59
N THR A 106 3.94 -24.81 8.02
CA THR A 106 5.31 -24.76 8.56
C THR A 106 6.32 -24.40 7.46
N GLY A 107 6.17 -24.97 6.29
CA GLY A 107 6.98 -24.65 5.11
C GLY A 107 6.85 -23.19 4.69
N TRP A 108 5.63 -22.68 4.63
CA TRP A 108 5.39 -21.25 4.35
C TRP A 108 5.95 -20.34 5.43
N ARG A 109 5.82 -20.70 6.70
CA ARG A 109 6.40 -19.94 7.82
C ARG A 109 7.92 -19.82 7.71
N ARG A 110 8.61 -20.91 7.33
CA ARG A 110 10.07 -20.90 7.09
C ARG A 110 10.44 -19.99 5.91
N LEU A 111 9.72 -20.06 4.79
CA LEU A 111 9.97 -19.21 3.62
C LEU A 111 9.75 -17.72 3.93
N ILE A 112 8.65 -17.38 4.62
CA ILE A 112 8.35 -16.01 5.04
C ILE A 112 9.45 -15.47 5.98
N ASN A 113 9.90 -16.29 6.93
CA ASN A 113 10.98 -15.89 7.83
C ASN A 113 12.32 -15.66 7.09
N ALA A 114 12.60 -16.45 6.05
CA ALA A 114 13.77 -16.24 5.20
C ALA A 114 13.67 -14.93 4.39
N GLU A 115 12.52 -14.67 3.77
CA GLU A 115 12.27 -13.45 3.00
C GLU A 115 12.28 -12.19 3.88
N ALA A 116 11.84 -12.28 5.14
CA ALA A 116 11.82 -11.18 6.10
C ALA A 116 13.21 -10.57 6.39
N ARG A 117 14.31 -11.33 6.16
CA ARG A 117 15.68 -10.84 6.33
C ARG A 117 16.10 -9.81 5.29
N SER A 118 15.47 -9.82 4.12
CA SER A 118 15.90 -9.03 2.95
C SER A 118 14.92 -7.95 2.52
N MET A 119 13.77 -7.82 3.21
CA MET A 119 12.75 -6.85 2.80
C MET A 119 11.99 -6.23 3.98
N SER A 120 11.37 -5.08 3.75
CA SER A 120 10.51 -4.44 4.75
C SER A 120 9.26 -5.29 5.05
N ALA A 121 8.75 -5.19 6.29
CA ALA A 121 7.52 -5.85 6.71
C ALA A 121 6.35 -5.56 5.76
N LYS A 122 6.20 -4.32 5.28
CA LYS A 122 5.14 -3.93 4.33
C LYS A 122 5.28 -4.64 2.98
N THR A 123 6.50 -4.75 2.47
CA THR A 123 6.77 -5.44 1.19
C THR A 123 6.46 -6.92 1.32
N LEU A 124 6.87 -7.54 2.42
CA LEU A 124 6.59 -8.94 2.71
C LEU A 124 5.10 -9.22 2.85
N GLN A 125 4.38 -8.37 3.59
CA GLN A 125 2.92 -8.51 3.71
C GLN A 125 2.22 -8.42 2.36
N ASN A 126 2.58 -7.44 1.52
CA ASN A 126 1.98 -7.30 0.19
C ASN A 126 2.28 -8.52 -0.70
N ALA A 127 3.50 -9.06 -0.62
CA ALA A 127 3.88 -10.27 -1.36
C ALA A 127 3.10 -11.51 -0.86
N TRP A 128 2.98 -11.65 0.45
CA TRP A 128 2.21 -12.76 1.04
C TRP A 128 0.71 -12.66 0.74
N PHE A 129 0.11 -11.48 0.71
CA PHE A 129 -1.29 -11.31 0.33
C PHE A 129 -1.58 -11.85 -1.07
N LEU A 130 -0.70 -11.59 -2.04
CA LEU A 130 -0.85 -12.18 -3.38
C LEU A 130 -0.72 -13.70 -3.32
N VAL A 131 0.36 -14.21 -2.73
CA VAL A 131 0.65 -15.65 -2.68
C VAL A 131 -0.45 -16.41 -1.96
N SER A 132 -0.91 -15.92 -0.82
CA SER A 132 -1.99 -16.55 -0.04
C SER A 132 -3.34 -16.54 -0.77
N ALA A 133 -3.64 -15.48 -1.53
CA ALA A 133 -4.84 -15.40 -2.34
C ALA A 133 -4.82 -16.43 -3.50
N VAL A 134 -3.67 -16.56 -4.16
CA VAL A 134 -3.45 -17.55 -5.23
C VAL A 134 -3.55 -18.97 -4.69
N ILE A 135 -2.92 -19.26 -3.55
CA ILE A 135 -3.02 -20.57 -2.90
C ILE A 135 -4.47 -20.91 -2.57
N TYR A 136 -5.20 -19.94 -2.01
CA TYR A 136 -6.61 -20.14 -1.67
C TYR A 136 -7.46 -20.43 -2.90
N GLU A 137 -7.27 -19.71 -4.00
CA GLU A 137 -8.02 -19.92 -5.24
C GLU A 137 -7.76 -21.30 -5.83
N GLU A 138 -6.51 -21.76 -5.82
CA GLU A 138 -6.12 -23.05 -6.42
C GLU A 138 -6.39 -24.28 -5.50
N THR A 139 -6.42 -24.07 -4.18
CA THR A 139 -6.45 -25.21 -3.23
C THR A 139 -7.58 -25.14 -2.19
N GLY A 140 -8.24 -24.00 -2.03
CA GLY A 140 -9.19 -23.75 -0.95
C GLY A 140 -8.55 -23.61 0.45
N LYS A 141 -7.22 -23.75 0.56
CA LYS A 141 -6.51 -23.73 1.85
C LYS A 141 -6.14 -22.31 2.26
N ARG A 142 -6.28 -22.01 3.54
CA ARG A 142 -5.81 -20.77 4.17
C ARG A 142 -4.81 -21.08 5.26
N TYR A 143 -3.68 -20.41 5.24
CA TYR A 143 -2.63 -20.56 6.26
C TYR A 143 -2.65 -19.37 7.22
N ARG A 144 -2.58 -19.64 8.52
CA ARG A 144 -2.48 -18.61 9.57
C ARG A 144 -1.01 -18.37 9.89
N ILE A 145 -0.44 -17.34 9.29
CA ILE A 145 0.97 -17.01 9.46
C ILE A 145 1.10 -15.61 10.06
N ASN A 146 1.82 -15.53 11.17
CA ASN A 146 2.16 -14.25 11.78
C ASN A 146 3.20 -13.55 10.92
N LEU A 147 2.84 -12.39 10.41
CA LEU A 147 3.72 -11.53 9.61
C LEU A 147 4.37 -10.48 10.51
N PRO A 148 5.57 -9.98 10.15
CA PRO A 148 6.22 -8.91 10.89
C PRO A 148 5.32 -7.67 10.98
N GLN A 149 5.34 -7.00 12.12
CA GLN A 149 4.62 -5.75 12.32
C GLN A 149 5.19 -4.65 11.41
N ILE A 150 4.30 -3.85 10.83
CA ILE A 150 4.69 -2.68 10.05
C ILE A 150 4.97 -1.55 11.03
N VAL A 151 6.24 -1.18 11.14
CA VAL A 151 6.61 0.09 11.79
C VAL A 151 6.27 1.20 10.81
N ALA A 152 5.40 2.11 11.22
CA ALA A 152 5.04 3.26 10.39
C ALA A 152 6.25 4.19 10.28
N ASN A 153 6.86 4.23 9.10
CA ASN A 153 7.85 5.27 8.80
C ASN A 153 7.10 6.57 8.47
N GLU A 154 7.32 7.58 9.27
CA GLU A 154 6.82 8.91 9.01
C GLU A 154 7.53 9.48 7.77
N ARG A 155 6.73 9.87 6.80
CA ARG A 155 7.28 10.52 5.62
C ARG A 155 7.55 11.98 5.96
N PRO A 156 8.72 12.52 5.60
CA PRO A 156 9.02 13.92 5.84
C PRO A 156 8.02 14.81 5.08
N PHE A 157 7.65 15.90 5.70
CA PHE A 157 6.86 16.98 5.14
C PHE A 157 7.47 18.31 5.59
N LEU A 158 7.11 19.39 4.93
CA LEU A 158 7.60 20.73 5.25
C LEU A 158 6.69 21.41 6.28
N THR A 159 7.31 22.02 7.28
CA THR A 159 6.61 22.95 8.21
C THR A 159 6.24 24.25 7.50
N PRO A 160 5.36 25.12 8.06
CA PRO A 160 5.01 26.41 7.45
C PRO A 160 6.23 27.26 7.09
N ASP A 161 7.22 27.36 7.97
CA ASP A 161 8.45 28.12 7.71
C ASP A 161 9.26 27.51 6.57
N GLN A 162 9.37 26.17 6.56
CA GLN A 162 10.05 25.44 5.49
C GLN A 162 9.33 25.55 4.15
N ILE A 163 7.99 25.64 4.13
CA ILE A 163 7.21 25.91 2.92
C ILE A 163 7.59 27.28 2.37
N THR A 164 7.76 28.29 3.21
CA THR A 164 8.19 29.64 2.79
C THR A 164 9.55 29.61 2.11
N VAL A 165 10.53 28.90 2.67
CA VAL A 165 11.85 28.70 2.07
C VAL A 165 11.75 27.94 0.75
N PHE A 166 10.95 26.87 0.73
CA PHE A 166 10.76 26.04 -0.46
C PHE A 166 10.14 26.81 -1.62
N LEU A 167 9.10 27.63 -1.38
CA LEU A 167 8.45 28.43 -2.40
C LEU A 167 9.44 29.40 -3.08
N LYS A 168 10.33 30.02 -2.31
CA LYS A 168 11.37 30.89 -2.85
C LYS A 168 12.39 30.12 -3.69
N ALA A 169 12.80 28.94 -3.20
CA ALA A 169 13.84 28.13 -3.81
C ALA A 169 13.37 27.38 -5.08
N VAL A 170 12.09 27.01 -5.15
CA VAL A 170 11.54 26.29 -6.32
C VAL A 170 11.22 27.19 -7.48
N HIS A 171 11.17 28.51 -7.27
CA HIS A 171 10.86 29.49 -8.31
C HIS A 171 11.87 29.44 -9.48
N GLY A 172 11.34 29.37 -10.70
CA GLY A 172 12.12 29.23 -11.93
C GLY A 172 12.75 27.86 -12.14
N GLN A 173 12.57 26.90 -11.23
CA GLN A 173 13.08 25.55 -11.42
C GLN A 173 12.15 24.73 -12.31
N SER A 174 12.71 23.79 -13.07
CA SER A 174 11.93 22.91 -13.95
C SER A 174 10.85 22.10 -13.23
N CYS A 175 11.01 21.87 -11.94
CA CYS A 175 10.03 21.17 -11.10
C CYS A 175 9.03 22.11 -10.39
N GLU A 176 9.02 23.42 -10.69
CA GLU A 176 8.17 24.41 -10.02
C GLU A 176 6.69 24.04 -10.11
N ILE A 177 6.13 23.96 -11.31
CA ILE A 177 4.71 23.66 -11.52
C ILE A 177 4.31 22.34 -10.84
N PRO A 178 4.97 21.18 -11.11
CA PRO A 178 4.58 19.93 -10.44
C PRO A 178 4.74 19.98 -8.91
N ALA A 179 5.70 20.72 -8.37
CA ALA A 179 5.87 20.88 -6.93
C ALA A 179 4.75 21.72 -6.31
N LEU A 180 4.39 22.83 -6.93
CA LEU A 180 3.30 23.69 -6.48
C LEU A 180 1.92 23.02 -6.60
N LEU A 181 1.70 22.25 -7.67
CA LEU A 181 0.49 21.40 -7.78
C LEU A 181 0.40 20.36 -6.65
N ALA A 182 1.53 19.78 -6.25
CA ALA A 182 1.56 18.86 -5.12
C ALA A 182 1.29 19.58 -3.78
N LEU A 183 1.78 20.80 -3.59
CA LEU A 183 1.45 21.67 -2.47
C LEU A 183 -0.02 22.12 -2.50
N CYS A 184 -0.67 22.22 -3.67
CA CYS A 184 -2.13 22.35 -3.80
C CYS A 184 -2.85 21.02 -3.64
N SER A 185 -2.22 20.01 -3.03
CA SER A 185 -2.82 18.74 -2.65
C SER A 185 -3.09 17.72 -3.77
N LEU A 186 -2.54 17.89 -4.98
CA LEU A 186 -2.67 16.87 -6.02
C LEU A 186 -1.83 15.63 -5.71
N ARG A 187 -2.39 14.43 -5.99
CA ARG A 187 -1.62 13.19 -5.98
C ARG A 187 -0.67 13.13 -7.18
N ARG A 188 0.43 12.41 -7.06
CA ARG A 188 1.37 12.21 -8.18
C ARG A 188 0.66 11.78 -9.48
N SER A 189 -0.24 10.83 -9.39
CA SER A 189 -0.98 10.33 -10.55
C SER A 189 -1.96 11.35 -11.13
N GLU A 190 -2.51 12.23 -10.32
CA GLU A 190 -3.43 13.31 -10.71
C GLU A 190 -2.67 14.43 -11.43
N LEU A 191 -1.57 14.91 -10.83
CA LEU A 191 -0.77 15.99 -11.46
C LEU A 191 -0.15 15.57 -12.82
N LEU A 192 0.20 14.27 -12.97
CA LEU A 192 0.71 13.74 -14.24
C LEU A 192 -0.40 13.57 -15.29
N ALA A 193 -1.65 13.47 -14.87
CA ALA A 193 -2.82 13.36 -15.74
C ALA A 193 -3.42 14.72 -16.10
N LEU A 194 -3.02 15.80 -15.40
CA LEU A 194 -3.60 17.12 -15.56
C LEU A 194 -3.32 17.69 -16.95
N THR A 195 -4.38 18.12 -17.64
CA THR A 195 -4.35 18.74 -18.96
C THR A 195 -4.77 20.21 -18.88
N TRP A 196 -4.37 21.02 -19.85
CA TRP A 196 -4.62 22.46 -19.86
C TRP A 196 -6.10 22.82 -19.89
N ASP A 197 -6.95 22.01 -20.52
CA ASP A 197 -8.41 22.17 -20.55
C ASP A 197 -9.09 21.99 -19.18
N LYS A 198 -8.36 21.50 -18.19
CA LYS A 198 -8.83 21.33 -16.79
C LYS A 198 -8.42 22.47 -15.87
N ILE A 199 -7.74 23.49 -16.41
CA ILE A 199 -7.30 24.66 -15.66
C ILE A 199 -8.11 25.87 -16.13
N ASP A 200 -8.92 26.41 -15.24
CA ASP A 200 -9.62 27.68 -15.42
C ASP A 200 -8.81 28.78 -14.72
N LEU A 201 -7.92 29.42 -15.45
CA LEU A 201 -7.10 30.51 -14.91
C LEU A 201 -7.94 31.74 -14.53
N PRO A 202 -8.91 32.20 -15.34
CA PRO A 202 -9.82 33.29 -14.92
C PRO A 202 -10.50 33.04 -13.59
N ALA A 203 -11.13 31.86 -13.44
CA ALA A 203 -11.78 31.47 -12.19
C ALA A 203 -10.79 31.04 -11.08
N GLY A 204 -9.52 30.82 -11.41
CA GLY A 204 -8.52 30.32 -10.46
C GLY A 204 -8.79 28.91 -9.96
N MET A 205 -9.30 28.03 -10.82
CA MET A 205 -9.74 26.67 -10.45
C MET A 205 -9.04 25.58 -11.26
N ILE A 206 -8.85 24.43 -10.64
CA ILE A 206 -8.32 23.22 -11.27
C ILE A 206 -9.33 22.09 -11.11
N SER A 207 -9.78 21.51 -12.21
CA SER A 207 -10.62 20.33 -12.24
C SER A 207 -9.76 19.06 -12.23
N VAL A 208 -9.73 18.35 -11.12
CA VAL A 208 -8.92 17.12 -10.96
C VAL A 208 -9.74 15.93 -11.43
N HIS A 209 -9.31 15.31 -12.54
CA HIS A 209 -9.94 14.14 -13.13
C HIS A 209 -8.89 13.13 -13.59
N GLY A 210 -9.20 11.83 -13.42
CA GLY A 210 -8.35 10.77 -13.91
C GLY A 210 -6.98 10.67 -13.22
N SER A 211 -6.20 9.75 -13.68
CA SER A 211 -4.85 9.50 -13.14
C SER A 211 -3.94 8.85 -14.19
N MET A 212 -2.65 9.19 -14.17
CA MET A 212 -1.61 8.49 -14.91
C MET A 212 -0.98 7.42 -14.03
N VAL A 213 -1.00 6.18 -14.48
CA VAL A 213 -0.42 5.03 -13.79
C VAL A 213 0.52 4.27 -14.72
N SER A 214 1.59 3.69 -14.16
CA SER A 214 2.50 2.87 -14.97
C SER A 214 1.93 1.46 -15.14
N ASN A 215 1.99 0.94 -16.38
CA ASN A 215 1.75 -0.46 -16.68
C ASN A 215 3.07 -1.29 -16.72
N GLY A 216 4.18 -0.67 -16.31
CA GLY A 216 5.52 -1.27 -16.33
C GLY A 216 6.34 -0.96 -17.58
N LYS A 217 5.72 -0.53 -18.67
CA LYS A 217 6.37 -0.09 -19.92
C LYS A 217 6.20 1.40 -20.12
N GLU A 218 5.00 1.89 -19.94
CA GLU A 218 4.62 3.28 -20.20
C GLU A 218 3.63 3.80 -19.13
N MET A 219 3.34 5.08 -19.19
CA MET A 219 2.32 5.74 -18.37
C MET A 219 0.99 5.70 -19.12
N VAL A 220 -0.02 5.09 -18.50
CA VAL A 220 -1.36 4.92 -19.07
C VAL A 220 -2.35 5.82 -18.34
N TYR A 221 -3.19 6.51 -19.10
CA TYR A 221 -4.28 7.31 -18.54
C TYR A 221 -5.43 6.42 -18.08
N LYS A 222 -5.87 6.62 -16.84
CA LYS A 222 -7.03 5.97 -16.26
C LYS A 222 -8.10 7.02 -15.98
N LYS A 223 -9.24 6.93 -16.69
CA LYS A 223 -10.36 7.87 -16.56
C LYS A 223 -11.04 7.73 -15.18
N GLU A 224 -11.24 6.49 -14.73
CA GLU A 224 -11.83 6.21 -13.43
C GLU A 224 -10.76 6.11 -12.36
N ASN A 225 -10.88 6.91 -11.34
CA ASN A 225 -10.07 6.79 -10.14
C ASN A 225 -10.69 5.77 -9.20
N LYS A 226 -9.86 5.19 -8.34
CA LYS A 226 -10.23 4.12 -7.39
C LYS A 226 -11.38 4.53 -6.45
N ASN A 227 -11.63 5.83 -6.31
CA ASN A 227 -12.49 6.43 -5.31
C ASN A 227 -13.35 7.56 -5.92
N ARG A 228 -14.60 7.67 -5.51
CA ARG A 228 -15.55 8.73 -5.91
C ARG A 228 -15.04 10.14 -5.62
N THR A 229 -14.27 10.34 -4.54
CA THR A 229 -13.68 11.62 -4.11
C THR A 229 -12.52 12.11 -4.99
N SER A 230 -12.14 11.35 -6.01
CA SER A 230 -11.05 11.71 -6.92
C SER A 230 -11.47 12.72 -7.98
N HIS A 231 -12.78 12.93 -8.20
CA HIS A 231 -13.31 14.00 -9.04
C HIS A 231 -13.64 15.18 -8.16
N ARG A 232 -12.83 16.23 -8.25
CA ARG A 232 -12.99 17.44 -7.44
C ARG A 232 -12.47 18.66 -8.17
N VAL A 233 -13.01 19.81 -7.83
CA VAL A 233 -12.50 21.11 -8.26
C VAL A 233 -11.81 21.74 -7.06
N ILE A 234 -10.59 22.23 -7.26
CA ILE A 234 -9.79 22.86 -6.21
C ILE A 234 -9.36 24.26 -6.66
N PRO A 235 -9.25 25.23 -5.75
CA PRO A 235 -8.74 26.56 -6.06
C PRO A 235 -7.22 26.50 -6.29
N ILE A 236 -6.72 27.42 -7.12
CA ILE A 236 -5.28 27.70 -7.24
C ILE A 236 -4.90 28.56 -6.03
N MET A 237 -4.55 27.91 -4.92
CA MET A 237 -4.28 28.58 -3.64
C MET A 237 -2.95 29.31 -3.58
N ILE A 238 -2.00 28.98 -4.48
CA ILE A 238 -0.64 29.51 -4.49
C ILE A 238 -0.55 30.51 -5.65
N PRO A 239 -0.42 31.84 -5.38
CA PRO A 239 -0.31 32.84 -6.44
C PRO A 239 0.83 32.58 -7.43
N GLN A 240 1.99 32.14 -6.92
CA GLN A 240 3.13 31.73 -7.73
C GLN A 240 2.78 30.62 -8.73
N LEU A 241 1.93 29.65 -8.35
CA LEU A 241 1.46 28.61 -9.28
C LEU A 241 0.65 29.24 -10.42
N ARG A 242 -0.24 30.20 -10.11
CA ARG A 242 -1.03 30.88 -11.13
C ARG A 242 -0.12 31.57 -12.15
N THR A 243 0.83 32.38 -11.69
CA THR A 243 1.81 33.04 -12.56
C THR A 243 2.62 32.04 -13.39
N ALA A 244 3.09 30.96 -12.77
CA ALA A 244 3.84 29.93 -13.47
C ALA A 244 3.00 29.23 -14.57
N LEU A 245 1.71 29.00 -14.34
CA LEU A 245 0.79 28.41 -15.31
C LEU A 245 0.43 29.37 -16.47
N GLU A 246 0.38 30.66 -16.20
CA GLU A 246 0.11 31.70 -17.20
C GLU A 246 1.25 31.80 -18.25
N VAL A 247 2.50 31.72 -17.81
CA VAL A 247 3.69 31.83 -18.65
C VAL A 247 4.21 30.50 -19.20
N ALA A 248 3.69 29.39 -18.72
CA ALA A 248 4.17 28.07 -19.12
C ALA A 248 3.90 27.78 -20.61
N PRO A 249 4.86 27.18 -21.33
CA PRO A 249 4.64 26.75 -22.71
C PRO A 249 3.59 25.63 -22.77
N LYS A 250 2.62 25.77 -23.69
CA LYS A 250 1.53 24.82 -23.89
C LYS A 250 1.78 23.87 -25.06
N GLU A 251 3.02 23.42 -25.21
CA GLU A 251 3.46 22.54 -26.31
C GLU A 251 2.88 21.10 -26.16
N SER A 252 2.55 20.73 -24.97
CA SER A 252 1.93 19.43 -24.64
C SER A 252 0.49 19.61 -24.17
N GLN A 253 -0.38 18.66 -24.49
CA GLN A 253 -1.72 18.64 -23.92
C GLN A 253 -1.71 18.56 -22.39
N ARG A 254 -0.68 17.92 -21.80
CA ARG A 254 -0.51 17.79 -20.36
C ARG A 254 0.28 18.99 -19.81
N VAL A 255 -0.16 19.46 -18.65
CA VAL A 255 0.52 20.53 -17.89
C VAL A 255 1.90 20.09 -17.41
N VAL A 256 2.02 18.83 -17.02
CA VAL A 256 3.28 18.22 -16.53
C VAL A 256 3.72 17.15 -17.52
N ALA A 257 4.72 17.45 -18.32
CA ALA A 257 5.28 16.53 -19.31
C ALA A 257 6.46 15.69 -18.76
N GLN A 258 7.07 16.13 -17.65
CA GLN A 258 8.23 15.46 -17.07
C GLN A 258 7.91 14.08 -16.50
N SER A 259 8.92 13.21 -16.50
CA SER A 259 8.82 11.90 -15.83
C SER A 259 8.74 12.04 -14.30
N PRO A 260 8.05 11.12 -13.60
CA PRO A 260 7.98 11.14 -12.14
C PRO A 260 9.35 11.17 -11.45
N SER A 261 10.35 10.52 -12.04
CA SER A 261 11.71 10.48 -11.51
C SER A 261 12.44 11.82 -11.68
N ALA A 262 12.20 12.53 -12.79
CA ALA A 262 12.78 13.85 -13.02
C ALA A 262 12.21 14.87 -12.02
N ILE A 263 10.89 14.86 -11.82
CA ILE A 263 10.22 15.71 -10.83
C ILE A 263 10.77 15.45 -9.42
N LEU A 264 10.87 14.18 -9.02
CA LEU A 264 11.40 13.83 -7.70
C LEU A 264 12.83 14.30 -7.51
N ARG A 265 13.71 14.08 -8.50
CA ARG A 265 15.10 14.57 -8.45
C ARG A 265 15.16 16.09 -8.34
N GLY A 266 14.33 16.81 -9.09
CA GLY A 266 14.25 18.28 -9.03
C GLY A 266 13.83 18.76 -7.63
N ILE A 267 12.75 18.22 -7.07
CA ILE A 267 12.27 18.57 -5.73
C ILE A 267 13.33 18.27 -4.67
N ASN A 268 13.94 17.09 -4.69
CA ASN A 268 14.95 16.69 -3.70
C ASN A 268 16.21 17.56 -3.81
N ARG A 269 16.60 17.96 -5.03
CA ARG A 269 17.70 18.91 -5.23
C ARG A 269 17.40 20.24 -4.57
N VAL A 270 16.23 20.84 -4.83
CA VAL A 270 15.81 22.10 -4.22
C VAL A 270 15.82 21.99 -2.68
N CYS A 271 15.29 20.89 -2.14
CA CYS A 271 15.29 20.67 -0.69
C CYS A 271 16.73 20.63 -0.12
N ARG A 272 17.59 19.83 -0.74
CA ARG A 272 18.97 19.64 -0.25
C ARG A 272 19.79 20.93 -0.29
N GLU A 273 19.70 21.67 -1.40
CA GLU A 273 20.43 22.92 -1.58
C GLU A 273 20.00 24.04 -0.61
N ASN A 274 18.80 23.90 -0.01
CA ASN A 274 18.24 24.88 0.93
C ASN A 274 18.10 24.37 2.37
N GLY A 275 18.76 23.25 2.71
CA GLY A 275 18.76 22.70 4.07
C GLY A 275 17.38 22.17 4.52
N LEU A 276 16.48 21.85 3.57
CA LEU A 276 15.16 21.32 3.83
C LEU A 276 15.18 19.78 3.85
N PRO A 277 14.25 19.14 4.59
CA PRO A 277 14.09 17.69 4.50
C PRO A 277 13.72 17.28 3.06
N GLU A 278 14.32 16.20 2.56
CA GLU A 278 14.00 15.69 1.22
C GLU A 278 12.57 15.15 1.19
N VAL A 279 11.68 15.89 0.57
CA VAL A 279 10.26 15.55 0.44
C VAL A 279 9.93 15.18 -1.00
N GLY A 280 9.26 14.05 -1.22
CA GLY A 280 8.71 13.76 -2.53
C GLY A 280 7.35 14.43 -2.75
N ILE A 281 6.73 14.19 -3.92
CA ILE A 281 5.39 14.71 -4.25
C ILE A 281 4.37 14.42 -3.15
N HIS A 282 4.39 13.22 -2.56
CA HIS A 282 3.50 12.90 -1.45
C HIS A 282 3.84 13.66 -0.15
N GLY A 283 5.13 13.95 0.09
CA GLY A 283 5.54 14.78 1.23
C GLY A 283 5.04 16.22 1.08
N LEU A 284 5.13 16.82 -0.11
CA LEU A 284 4.55 18.14 -0.39
C LEU A 284 3.02 18.16 -0.21
N ARG A 285 2.33 17.10 -0.64
CA ARG A 285 0.90 16.96 -0.36
C ARG A 285 0.60 16.79 1.15
N HIS A 286 1.48 16.17 1.92
CA HIS A 286 1.39 16.13 3.38
C HIS A 286 1.67 17.51 3.99
N SER A 287 2.58 18.29 3.40
CA SER A 287 2.83 19.68 3.81
C SER A 287 1.58 20.56 3.67
N PHE A 288 0.77 20.37 2.61
CA PHE A 288 -0.55 21.02 2.50
C PHE A 288 -1.43 20.71 3.70
N ALA A 289 -1.55 19.43 4.09
CA ALA A 289 -2.40 19.06 5.21
C ALA A 289 -1.90 19.62 6.55
N SER A 290 -0.58 19.63 6.75
CA SER A 290 0.05 20.24 7.93
C SER A 290 -0.18 21.75 7.99
N LEU A 291 -0.03 22.44 6.85
CA LEU A 291 -0.31 23.88 6.75
C LEU A 291 -1.80 24.19 6.99
N ALA A 292 -2.70 23.39 6.41
CA ALA A 292 -4.14 23.54 6.60
C ALA A 292 -4.53 23.44 8.09
N TYR A 293 -3.93 22.48 8.79
CA TYR A 293 -4.09 22.36 10.25
C TYR A 293 -3.56 23.58 10.99
N HIS A 294 -2.33 24.01 10.68
CA HIS A 294 -1.69 25.18 11.32
C HIS A 294 -2.53 26.46 11.15
N LEU A 295 -3.18 26.61 9.99
CA LEU A 295 -4.07 27.74 9.69
C LEU A 295 -5.49 27.58 10.28
N GLY A 296 -5.79 26.47 10.97
CA GLY A 296 -7.10 26.21 11.55
C GLY A 296 -8.18 25.86 10.52
N MET A 297 -7.79 25.37 9.32
CA MET A 297 -8.76 24.95 8.31
C MET A 297 -9.57 23.75 8.82
N PRO A 298 -10.93 23.80 8.75
CA PRO A 298 -11.74 22.66 9.14
C PRO A 298 -11.35 21.38 8.41
N GLU A 299 -11.23 20.28 9.14
CA GLU A 299 -10.77 18.98 8.62
C GLU A 299 -11.54 18.54 7.36
N LYS A 300 -12.88 18.69 7.37
CA LYS A 300 -13.74 18.33 6.24
C LYS A 300 -13.40 19.13 4.97
N ILE A 301 -13.06 20.42 5.11
CA ILE A 301 -12.66 21.25 3.96
C ILE A 301 -11.29 20.81 3.42
N ALA A 302 -10.33 20.58 4.31
CA ALA A 302 -9.02 20.08 3.92
C ALA A 302 -9.12 18.70 3.24
N MET A 303 -9.99 17.81 3.75
CA MET A 303 -10.27 16.52 3.13
C MET A 303 -10.90 16.65 1.75
N GLN A 304 -11.84 17.54 1.56
CA GLN A 304 -12.49 17.80 0.27
C GLN A 304 -11.48 18.31 -0.77
N ILE A 305 -10.67 19.31 -0.43
CA ILE A 305 -9.62 19.84 -1.30
C ILE A 305 -8.60 18.74 -1.63
N GLY A 306 -8.17 17.99 -0.63
CA GLY A 306 -7.21 16.91 -0.79
C GLY A 306 -7.77 15.66 -1.47
N GLY A 307 -9.09 15.47 -1.47
CA GLY A 307 -9.70 14.22 -1.94
C GLY A 307 -9.29 13.03 -1.06
N TRP A 308 -9.23 13.20 0.27
CA TRP A 308 -9.07 12.12 1.22
C TRP A 308 -10.44 11.57 1.62
N GLU A 309 -10.62 10.25 1.51
CA GLU A 309 -11.86 9.58 1.93
C GLU A 309 -11.86 9.20 3.40
N ASN A 310 -10.68 8.93 3.94
CA ASN A 310 -10.52 8.45 5.30
C ASN A 310 -9.81 9.52 6.14
N ASP A 311 -10.45 9.90 7.24
CA ASP A 311 -9.91 10.79 8.25
C ASP A 311 -8.65 10.26 8.93
N ALA A 312 -8.46 8.94 8.99
CA ALA A 312 -7.27 8.34 9.60
C ALA A 312 -5.95 8.84 8.98
N THR A 313 -5.94 9.16 7.67
CA THR A 313 -4.76 9.75 7.03
C THR A 313 -4.56 11.19 7.48
N MET A 314 -5.63 11.97 7.60
CA MET A 314 -5.59 13.34 8.09
C MET A 314 -5.22 13.36 9.57
N ARG A 315 -5.88 12.59 10.41
CA ARG A 315 -5.58 12.48 11.84
C ARG A 315 -4.12 12.17 12.10
N ARG A 316 -3.51 11.25 11.33
CA ARG A 316 -2.09 10.95 11.47
C ARG A 316 -1.18 12.13 11.11
N ILE A 317 -1.58 13.00 10.19
CA ILE A 317 -0.85 14.22 9.84
C ILE A 317 -1.08 15.29 10.91
N TYR A 318 -2.32 15.43 11.40
CA TYR A 318 -2.70 16.37 12.47
C TYR A 318 -2.15 15.99 13.84
N THR A 319 -1.78 14.73 14.11
CA THR A 319 -1.17 14.34 15.39
C THR A 319 0.25 14.86 15.58
N HIS A 320 0.90 15.38 14.57
CA HIS A 320 2.17 16.10 14.70
C HIS A 320 1.94 17.57 15.12
N VAL A 321 1.25 17.75 16.27
CA VAL A 321 1.05 19.06 16.89
C VAL A 321 2.42 19.61 17.27
N SER A 322 2.81 20.72 16.68
CA SER A 322 4.06 21.39 17.07
C SER A 322 3.96 21.95 18.50
N LYS A 323 5.08 22.07 19.21
CA LYS A 323 5.10 22.77 20.52
C LYS A 323 4.56 24.20 20.39
N ALA A 324 4.74 24.85 19.25
CA ALA A 324 4.23 26.18 18.96
C ALA A 324 2.69 26.19 18.89
N ASP A 325 2.07 25.16 18.29
CA ASP A 325 0.59 25.05 18.25
C ASP A 325 0.01 24.84 19.64
N VAL A 326 0.64 24.02 20.50
CA VAL A 326 0.24 23.84 21.90
C VAL A 326 0.29 25.15 22.64
N LEU A 327 1.38 25.93 22.50
CA LEU A 327 1.52 27.23 23.15
C LEU A 327 0.47 28.24 22.65
N LYS A 328 0.21 28.30 21.34
CA LYS A 328 -0.80 29.17 20.73
C LYS A 328 -2.19 28.92 21.33
N TYR A 329 -2.61 27.67 21.41
CA TYR A 329 -3.93 27.33 21.97
C TYR A 329 -3.95 27.45 23.48
N ASN A 330 -2.85 27.18 24.19
CA ASN A 330 -2.74 27.41 25.61
C ASN A 330 -2.91 28.91 25.95
N ASN A 331 -2.25 29.79 25.19
CA ASN A 331 -2.39 31.24 25.39
C ASN A 331 -3.83 31.69 25.12
N ALA A 332 -4.47 31.27 24.05
CA ALA A 332 -5.86 31.59 23.75
C ALA A 332 -6.83 31.13 24.84
N MET A 333 -6.61 29.94 25.39
CA MET A 333 -7.43 29.44 26.54
C MET A 333 -7.16 30.26 27.80
N THR A 334 -5.90 30.58 28.08
CA THR A 334 -5.52 31.41 29.21
C THR A 334 -6.15 32.80 29.12
N ASP A 335 -6.12 33.45 27.96
CA ASP A 335 -6.75 34.75 27.72
C ASP A 335 -8.27 34.70 27.93
N PHE A 336 -8.92 33.64 27.47
CA PHE A 336 -10.36 33.45 27.68
C PHE A 336 -10.70 33.35 29.16
N TYR A 337 -10.00 32.49 29.90
CA TYR A 337 -10.25 32.34 31.35
C TYR A 337 -9.88 33.59 32.15
N SER A 338 -8.83 34.31 31.76
CA SER A 338 -8.45 35.56 32.41
C SER A 338 -9.53 36.64 32.26
N LYS A 339 -10.19 36.74 31.11
CA LYS A 339 -11.34 37.67 30.90
C LYS A 339 -12.47 37.34 31.85
N ILE A 340 -12.84 36.05 31.97
CA ILE A 340 -13.92 35.65 32.90
C ILE A 340 -13.53 35.93 34.36
N SER A 341 -12.30 35.66 34.76
CA SER A 341 -11.81 35.92 36.10
C SER A 341 -11.88 37.42 36.45
N ASN A 342 -11.51 38.29 35.50
CA ASN A 342 -11.62 39.74 35.68
C ASN A 342 -13.09 40.22 35.76
N GLU A 343 -14.00 39.63 34.99
CA GLU A 343 -15.42 39.96 35.08
C GLU A 343 -16.04 39.55 36.44
N ILE A 344 -15.61 38.42 37.01
CA ILE A 344 -16.04 37.97 38.34
C ILE A 344 -15.49 38.91 39.41
N ALA A 345 -14.21 39.26 39.37
CA ALA A 345 -13.58 40.17 40.33
C ALA A 345 -14.24 41.57 40.32
N ASN A 346 -14.57 42.11 39.14
CA ASN A 346 -15.23 43.39 39.02
C ASN A 346 -16.66 43.39 39.61
N LYS A 347 -17.41 42.28 39.46
CA LYS A 347 -18.75 42.15 40.07
C LYS A 347 -18.71 42.05 41.59
N GLU A 348 -17.68 41.43 42.15
CA GLU A 348 -17.51 41.37 43.61
C GLU A 348 -17.14 42.73 44.22
N THR A 349 -16.45 43.59 43.47
CA THR A 349 -16.12 44.97 43.90
C THR A 349 -17.31 45.94 43.75
N GLU A 350 -18.26 45.71 42.88
CA GLU A 350 -19.49 46.50 42.74
C GLU A 350 -20.61 46.15 43.77
N THR A 351 -20.44 45.03 44.48
CA THR A 351 -21.45 44.52 45.42
C THR A 351 -21.07 44.82 46.91
N GLN A 352 -19.92 45.44 47.16
CA GLN A 352 -19.48 45.97 48.44
C GLN A 352 -19.70 47.50 48.51
#